data_74584ff68111807a1eb46abda281fd5f
#
_entry.id   74584ff68111807a1eb46abda281fd5f
#
_cell.length_a   1.000
_cell.length_b   1.000
_cell.length_c   1.000
_cell.angle_alpha   90.00
_cell.angle_beta   90.00
_cell.angle_gamma   90.00
#
_symmetry.space_group_name_H-M   'P 1'
#
loop_
_entity.id
_entity.type
_entity.pdbx_description
1 polymer ?
#
loop_
_entity_poly.entity_id
_entity_poly.type
_entity_poly.pdbx_seq_one_letter_code
_entity_poly.pdbx_strand_id
1 'polypeptide(L)'
;MAGSETGQRPRARDLNELIRYTMWSVFRLKGPGVLEAAGKQSQSGRPGLAAEISELCQQAAGKGVVTRGCYDLQGLRADADYMFWWIAPSSDDLQEMYARFRRTGLGRASEPVWSAMALHRPAEFNKGHVPAFLAEEEPRAYVSVYPFVRSYEWYLLEPEERRAMLAEHGMMAREYPDVRANTVACFAL
;
A
#
# COMPACT_ATOMS: atom_id res chain seq x y z
N MET A 1 -24.53 -24.68 23.24
CA MET A 1 -23.96 -25.14 21.98
C MET A 1 -23.92 -23.94 21.04
N ALA A 2 -22.77 -23.29 20.96
CA ALA A 2 -22.56 -22.17 20.05
C ALA A 2 -21.88 -22.72 18.79
N GLY A 3 -22.58 -22.63 17.66
CA GLY A 3 -22.08 -23.05 16.36
C GLY A 3 -20.91 -22.16 15.94
N SER A 4 -19.76 -22.74 15.68
CA SER A 4 -18.64 -22.09 15.02
C SER A 4 -19.02 -21.80 13.57
N GLU A 5 -19.32 -20.54 13.25
CA GLU A 5 -19.31 -20.08 11.86
C GLU A 5 -17.87 -20.23 11.33
N THR A 6 -17.65 -21.30 10.58
CA THR A 6 -16.46 -21.46 9.75
C THR A 6 -16.53 -20.41 8.65
N GLY A 7 -15.92 -19.26 8.88
CA GLY A 7 -15.78 -18.20 7.88
C GLY A 7 -15.05 -18.75 6.66
N GLN A 8 -15.80 -19.08 5.63
CA GLN A 8 -15.26 -19.54 4.35
C GLN A 8 -14.50 -18.38 3.72
N ARG A 9 -13.20 -18.56 3.46
CA ARG A 9 -12.39 -17.52 2.77
C ARG A 9 -13.07 -17.12 1.45
N PRO A 10 -13.19 -15.82 1.17
CA PRO A 10 -13.81 -15.36 -0.08
C PRO A 10 -13.09 -15.98 -1.28
N ARG A 11 -13.85 -16.34 -2.30
CA ARG A 11 -13.25 -16.89 -3.53
C ARG A 11 -12.49 -15.79 -4.27
N ALA A 12 -11.40 -16.14 -4.94
CA ALA A 12 -10.58 -15.21 -5.72
C ALA A 12 -11.40 -14.35 -6.69
N ARG A 13 -12.45 -14.92 -7.29
CA ARG A 13 -13.37 -14.20 -8.18
C ARG A 13 -14.13 -13.10 -7.46
N ASP A 14 -14.59 -13.36 -6.25
CA ASP A 14 -15.37 -12.39 -5.46
C ASP A 14 -14.47 -11.23 -5.00
N LEU A 15 -13.22 -11.55 -4.63
CA LEU A 15 -12.20 -10.55 -4.31
C LEU A 15 -11.81 -9.68 -5.51
N ASN A 16 -11.76 -10.27 -6.71
CA ASN A 16 -11.42 -9.53 -7.93
C ASN A 16 -12.47 -8.48 -8.30
N GLU A 17 -13.72 -8.63 -7.89
CA GLU A 17 -14.79 -7.64 -8.13
C GLU A 17 -14.73 -6.46 -7.15
N LEU A 18 -13.92 -6.53 -6.10
CA LEU A 18 -13.80 -5.46 -5.12
C LEU A 18 -13.02 -4.27 -5.68
N ILE A 19 -13.59 -3.08 -5.54
CA ILE A 19 -12.85 -1.84 -5.75
C ILE A 19 -12.15 -1.47 -4.44
N ARG A 20 -10.85 -1.26 -4.48
CA ARG A 20 -10.05 -0.78 -3.35
C ARG A 20 -9.01 0.21 -3.84
N TYR A 21 -8.88 1.29 -3.10
CA TYR A 21 -7.86 2.29 -3.31
C TYR A 21 -6.65 1.99 -2.45
N THR A 22 -5.47 2.32 -2.95
CA THR A 22 -4.22 2.13 -2.23
C THR A 22 -3.30 3.33 -2.45
N MET A 23 -2.54 3.68 -1.43
CA MET A 23 -1.60 4.81 -1.49
C MET A 23 -0.30 4.45 -0.80
N TRP A 24 0.80 4.75 -1.47
CA TRP A 24 2.14 4.75 -0.90
C TRP A 24 2.58 6.19 -0.72
N SER A 25 3.02 6.54 0.49
CA SER A 25 3.47 7.89 0.80
C SER A 25 4.83 7.84 1.47
N VAL A 26 5.79 8.48 0.84
CA VAL A 26 7.20 8.49 1.21
C VAL A 26 7.54 9.83 1.84
N PHE A 27 8.25 9.79 2.95
CA PHE A 27 8.58 10.97 3.75
C PHE A 27 10.06 10.98 4.13
N ARG A 28 10.56 12.20 4.33
CA ARG A 28 11.87 12.50 4.90
C ARG A 28 11.69 13.36 6.16
N LEU A 29 12.51 13.13 7.18
CA LEU A 29 12.59 14.00 8.36
C LEU A 29 13.23 15.33 7.99
N LYS A 30 12.75 16.44 8.56
CA LYS A 30 13.20 17.81 8.26
C LYS A 30 14.63 18.11 8.69
N GLY A 31 15.25 17.24 9.46
CA GLY A 31 16.63 17.36 9.86
C GLY A 31 16.95 16.71 11.20
N PRO A 32 18.22 16.76 11.62
CA PRO A 32 18.66 16.22 12.91
C PRO A 32 17.90 16.86 14.09
N GLY A 33 17.57 16.05 15.10
CA GLY A 33 16.90 16.52 16.31
C GLY A 33 15.41 16.86 16.16
N VAL A 34 14.84 16.79 14.94
CA VAL A 34 13.43 17.16 14.71
C VAL A 34 12.46 16.23 15.47
N LEU A 35 12.78 14.96 15.63
CA LEU A 35 11.96 14.01 16.40
C LEU A 35 12.01 14.30 17.89
N GLU A 36 13.16 14.70 18.42
CA GLU A 36 13.30 15.14 19.80
C GLU A 36 12.49 16.39 20.09
N ALA A 37 12.54 17.36 19.17
CA ALA A 37 11.78 18.59 19.28
C ALA A 37 10.27 18.31 19.20
N ALA A 38 9.82 17.51 18.25
CA ALA A 38 8.43 17.10 18.11
C ALA A 38 7.95 16.27 19.34
N GLY A 39 8.80 15.38 19.85
CA GLY A 39 8.52 14.59 21.05
C GLY A 39 8.38 15.44 22.31
N LYS A 40 9.18 16.49 22.47
CA LYS A 40 9.04 17.44 23.58
C LYS A 40 7.70 18.17 23.54
N GLN A 41 7.21 18.54 22.35
CA GLN A 41 5.90 19.16 22.17
C GLN A 41 4.75 18.20 22.51
N SER A 42 4.92 16.91 22.29
CA SER A 42 3.92 15.87 22.64
C SER A 42 3.89 15.52 24.12
N GLN A 43 4.74 16.11 24.95
CA GLN A 43 4.92 15.83 26.41
C GLN A 43 5.35 14.38 26.74
N SER A 44 5.41 13.48 25.77
CA SER A 44 5.70 12.05 25.96
C SER A 44 6.93 11.57 25.18
N GLY A 45 7.69 12.48 24.57
CA GLY A 45 8.89 12.14 23.81
C GLY A 45 8.60 11.34 22.53
N ARG A 46 9.60 10.60 22.04
CA ARG A 46 9.43 9.71 20.88
C ARG A 46 8.34 8.64 21.06
N PRO A 47 8.17 7.99 22.23
CA PRO A 47 7.05 7.09 22.47
C PRO A 47 5.68 7.74 22.27
N GLY A 48 5.53 9.03 22.61
CA GLY A 48 4.30 9.78 22.37
C GLY A 48 3.97 9.96 20.89
N LEU A 49 4.99 10.20 20.04
CA LEU A 49 4.81 10.26 18.59
C LEU A 49 4.35 8.90 18.03
N ALA A 50 4.91 7.80 18.50
CA ALA A 50 4.49 6.47 18.10
C ALA A 50 3.06 6.15 18.54
N ALA A 51 2.69 6.53 19.76
CA ALA A 51 1.33 6.37 20.27
C ALA A 51 0.31 7.17 19.44
N GLU A 52 0.62 8.42 19.09
CA GLU A 52 -0.22 9.27 18.22
C GLU A 52 -0.48 8.61 16.86
N ILE A 53 0.56 8.01 16.25
CA ILE A 53 0.41 7.30 14.97
C ILE A 53 -0.42 6.02 15.14
N SER A 54 -0.19 5.25 16.22
CA SER A 54 -0.97 4.06 16.51
C SER A 54 -2.45 4.38 16.70
N GLU A 55 -2.76 5.43 17.44
CA GLU A 55 -4.14 5.90 17.64
C GLU A 55 -4.78 6.34 16.32
N LEU A 56 -4.06 7.11 15.50
CA LEU A 56 -4.51 7.50 14.17
C LEU A 56 -4.87 6.28 13.31
N CYS A 57 -4.00 5.27 13.28
CA CYS A 57 -4.23 4.04 12.53
C CYS A 57 -5.45 3.27 13.06
N GLN A 58 -5.62 3.16 14.38
CA GLN A 58 -6.77 2.49 14.98
C GLN A 58 -8.09 3.21 14.66
N GLN A 59 -8.12 4.53 14.76
CA GLN A 59 -9.30 5.33 14.41
C GLN A 59 -9.63 5.20 12.92
N ALA A 60 -8.62 5.19 12.05
CA ALA A 60 -8.80 5.03 10.61
C ALA A 60 -9.30 3.61 10.26
N ALA A 61 -8.85 2.58 10.96
CA ALA A 61 -9.32 1.21 10.79
C ALA A 61 -10.84 1.08 11.04
N GLY A 62 -11.38 1.82 12.01
CA GLY A 62 -12.82 1.91 12.26
C GLY A 62 -13.64 2.48 11.09
N LYS A 63 -12.99 3.17 10.14
CA LYS A 63 -13.56 3.68 8.88
C LYS A 63 -13.18 2.83 7.66
N GLY A 64 -12.54 1.68 7.86
CA GLY A 64 -12.11 0.78 6.79
C GLY A 64 -10.78 1.16 6.12
N VAL A 65 -10.02 2.11 6.70
CA VAL A 65 -8.67 2.43 6.22
C VAL A 65 -7.66 1.52 6.91
N VAL A 66 -6.96 0.71 6.14
CA VAL A 66 -5.95 -0.24 6.63
C VAL A 66 -4.56 0.33 6.40
N THR A 67 -3.75 0.43 7.45
CA THR A 67 -2.31 0.62 7.32
C THR A 67 -1.67 -0.73 7.05
N ARG A 68 -1.37 -1.01 5.78
CA ARG A 68 -0.76 -2.27 5.34
C ARG A 68 0.66 -2.45 5.85
N GLY A 69 1.39 -1.35 5.97
CA GLY A 69 2.74 -1.34 6.53
C GLY A 69 3.33 0.06 6.67
N CYS A 70 4.33 0.13 7.54
CA CYS A 70 5.27 1.23 7.64
C CYS A 70 6.67 0.67 7.41
N TYR A 71 7.38 1.20 6.43
CA TYR A 71 8.65 0.67 5.96
C TYR A 71 9.77 1.68 6.21
N ASP A 72 10.87 1.22 6.80
CA ASP A 72 12.11 1.99 6.90
C ASP A 72 12.78 2.03 5.54
N LEU A 73 13.14 3.22 5.07
CA LEU A 73 13.82 3.43 3.79
C LEU A 73 15.27 3.85 3.97
N GLN A 74 15.73 4.05 5.20
CA GLN A 74 17.11 4.49 5.48
C GLN A 74 18.09 3.46 4.94
N GLY A 75 19.09 3.96 4.20
CA GLY A 75 20.07 3.11 3.52
C GLY A 75 19.58 2.46 2.21
N LEU A 76 18.26 2.43 1.97
CA LEU A 76 17.67 1.98 0.69
C LEU A 76 17.40 3.14 -0.26
N ARG A 77 17.11 4.33 0.29
CA ARG A 77 16.96 5.58 -0.47
C ARG A 77 17.77 6.69 0.19
N ALA A 78 18.41 7.53 -0.63
CA ALA A 78 19.20 8.66 -0.14
C ALA A 78 18.35 9.88 0.24
N ASP A 79 17.13 9.96 -0.25
CA ASP A 79 16.25 11.14 -0.18
C ASP A 79 15.03 10.93 0.74
N ALA A 80 14.90 9.77 1.39
CA ALA A 80 13.73 9.42 2.19
C ALA A 80 14.08 8.56 3.41
N ASP A 81 13.26 8.66 4.45
CA ASP A 81 13.47 7.92 5.69
C ASP A 81 12.46 6.80 5.88
N TYR A 82 11.18 7.02 5.52
CA TYR A 82 10.14 6.01 5.71
C TYR A 82 8.98 6.15 4.72
N MET A 83 8.21 5.07 4.60
CA MET A 83 7.03 4.99 3.74
C MET A 83 5.85 4.37 4.50
N PHE A 84 4.66 4.94 4.35
CA PHE A 84 3.41 4.29 4.68
C PHE A 84 2.75 3.68 3.45
N TRP A 85 2.14 2.52 3.63
CA TRP A 85 1.23 1.91 2.67
C TRP A 85 -0.16 1.81 3.27
N TRP A 86 -1.11 2.57 2.72
CA TRP A 86 -2.51 2.60 3.13
C TRP A 86 -3.42 2.01 2.06
N ILE A 87 -4.54 1.41 2.52
CA ILE A 87 -5.58 0.83 1.68
C ILE A 87 -6.93 1.31 2.22
N ALA A 88 -7.86 1.69 1.35
CA ALA A 88 -9.17 2.20 1.75
C ALA A 88 -10.28 1.87 0.73
N PRO A 89 -11.55 1.99 1.13
CA PRO A 89 -12.68 1.86 0.21
C PRO A 89 -12.75 2.96 -0.84
N SER A 90 -12.27 4.17 -0.52
CA SER A 90 -12.30 5.33 -1.41
C SER A 90 -10.99 6.12 -1.44
N SER A 91 -10.80 6.94 -2.46
CA SER A 91 -9.70 7.90 -2.55
C SER A 91 -9.80 8.98 -1.46
N ASP A 92 -11.01 9.39 -1.12
CA ASP A 92 -11.27 10.44 -0.12
C ASP A 92 -10.82 9.98 1.27
N ASP A 93 -11.05 8.71 1.62
CA ASP A 93 -10.56 8.12 2.87
C ASP A 93 -9.02 8.11 2.93
N LEU A 94 -8.34 7.84 1.80
CA LEU A 94 -6.88 7.92 1.73
C LEU A 94 -6.38 9.37 1.86
N GLN A 95 -7.05 10.32 1.22
CA GLN A 95 -6.72 11.73 1.35
C GLN A 95 -6.94 12.23 2.79
N GLU A 96 -8.04 11.82 3.43
CA GLU A 96 -8.29 12.13 4.84
C GLU A 96 -7.19 11.54 5.73
N MET A 97 -6.84 10.27 5.52
CA MET A 97 -5.75 9.61 6.27
C MET A 97 -4.43 10.37 6.12
N TYR A 98 -4.05 10.71 4.88
CA TYR A 98 -2.85 11.49 4.60
C TYR A 98 -2.89 12.85 5.30
N ALA A 99 -3.99 13.58 5.19
CA ALA A 99 -4.14 14.91 5.80
C ALA A 99 -4.10 14.85 7.33
N ARG A 100 -4.70 13.82 7.94
CA ARG A 100 -4.64 13.58 9.38
C ARG A 100 -3.21 13.22 9.81
N PHE A 101 -2.54 12.34 9.10
CA PHE A 101 -1.14 12.02 9.36
C PHE A 101 -0.27 13.28 9.32
N ARG A 102 -0.43 14.16 8.32
CA ARG A 102 0.33 15.42 8.21
C ARG A 102 0.13 16.38 9.40
N ARG A 103 -0.94 16.20 10.17
CA ARG A 103 -1.23 17.01 11.37
C ARG A 103 -0.64 16.40 12.65
N THR A 104 -0.17 15.17 12.64
CA THR A 104 0.52 14.53 13.78
C THR A 104 1.89 15.17 14.03
N GLY A 105 2.46 14.92 15.21
CA GLY A 105 3.83 15.37 15.53
C GLY A 105 4.85 14.84 14.52
N LEU A 106 4.79 13.54 14.17
CA LEU A 106 5.67 12.94 13.14
C LEU A 106 5.43 13.57 11.76
N GLY A 107 4.17 13.74 11.37
CA GLY A 107 3.82 14.31 10.07
C GLY A 107 4.29 15.77 9.91
N ARG A 108 4.22 16.57 10.97
CA ARG A 108 4.78 17.94 11.00
C ARG A 108 6.31 17.97 10.98
N ALA A 109 6.94 16.97 11.59
CA ALA A 109 8.40 16.80 11.61
C ALA A 109 8.98 16.30 10.28
N SER A 110 8.11 15.92 9.32
CA SER A 110 8.52 15.31 8.06
C SER A 110 8.11 16.15 6.85
N GLU A 111 8.81 15.95 5.75
CA GLU A 111 8.50 16.46 4.41
C GLU A 111 8.05 15.31 3.52
N PRO A 112 6.99 15.50 2.70
CA PRO A 112 6.66 14.51 1.68
C PRO A 112 7.73 14.52 0.58
N VAL A 113 8.14 13.34 0.16
CA VAL A 113 9.11 13.14 -0.93
C VAL A 113 8.39 12.66 -2.18
N TRP A 114 7.51 11.67 -2.01
CA TRP A 114 6.77 11.08 -3.11
C TRP A 114 5.50 10.42 -2.60
N SER A 115 4.46 10.43 -3.42
CA SER A 115 3.22 9.68 -3.18
C SER A 115 2.69 9.14 -4.49
N ALA A 116 2.11 7.96 -4.43
CA ALA A 116 1.34 7.39 -5.53
C ALA A 116 0.01 6.88 -5.01
N MET A 117 -1.06 7.19 -5.71
CA MET A 117 -2.38 6.65 -5.44
C MET A 117 -2.82 5.77 -6.61
N ALA A 118 -3.39 4.63 -6.29
CA ALA A 118 -3.83 3.66 -7.26
C ALA A 118 -5.13 2.98 -6.81
N LEU A 119 -5.78 2.31 -7.73
CA LEU A 119 -6.96 1.52 -7.42
C LEU A 119 -6.85 0.11 -7.99
N HIS A 120 -7.38 -0.85 -7.25
CA HIS A 120 -7.72 -2.16 -7.76
C HIS A 120 -9.12 -2.09 -8.37
N ARG A 121 -9.22 -2.57 -9.59
CA ARG A 121 -10.45 -2.84 -10.32
C ARG A 121 -10.40 -4.25 -10.90
N PRO A 122 -11.53 -4.85 -11.26
CA PRO A 122 -11.56 -6.17 -11.88
C PRO A 122 -10.54 -6.32 -13.00
N ALA A 123 -9.75 -7.39 -12.95
CA ALA A 123 -8.69 -7.62 -13.93
C ALA A 123 -9.30 -7.89 -15.32
N GLU A 124 -8.83 -7.15 -16.30
CA GLU A 124 -9.33 -7.22 -17.69
C GLU A 124 -8.88 -8.50 -18.40
N PHE A 125 -7.60 -8.87 -18.24
CA PHE A 125 -6.98 -9.98 -18.98
C PHE A 125 -6.84 -11.26 -18.20
N ASN A 126 -6.77 -11.20 -16.86
CA ASN A 126 -6.63 -12.37 -15.99
C ASN A 126 -7.51 -12.23 -14.75
N LYS A 127 -8.75 -12.67 -14.84
CA LYS A 127 -9.74 -12.60 -13.75
C LYS A 127 -9.38 -13.43 -12.51
N GLY A 128 -8.42 -14.31 -12.61
CA GLY A 128 -7.91 -15.10 -11.47
C GLY A 128 -6.79 -14.42 -10.69
N HIS A 129 -6.27 -13.29 -11.20
CA HIS A 129 -5.19 -12.57 -10.54
C HIS A 129 -5.76 -11.59 -9.49
N VAL A 130 -5.55 -11.92 -8.23
CA VAL A 130 -5.95 -11.08 -7.09
C VAL A 130 -4.69 -10.55 -6.42
N PRO A 131 -4.54 -9.22 -6.23
CA PRO A 131 -3.44 -8.67 -5.47
C PRO A 131 -3.39 -9.23 -4.05
N ALA A 132 -2.19 -9.49 -3.54
CA ALA A 132 -2.00 -10.12 -2.24
C ALA A 132 -2.65 -9.33 -1.08
N PHE A 133 -2.74 -8.00 -1.20
CA PHE A 133 -3.38 -7.17 -0.18
C PHE A 133 -4.91 -7.35 -0.12
N LEU A 134 -5.57 -7.74 -1.23
CA LEU A 134 -7.01 -8.08 -1.25
C LEU A 134 -7.27 -9.50 -0.74
N ALA A 135 -6.31 -10.39 -0.94
CA ALA A 135 -6.37 -11.76 -0.42
C ALA A 135 -6.08 -11.83 1.09
N GLU A 136 -5.92 -10.68 1.76
CA GLU A 136 -5.57 -10.57 3.17
C GLU A 136 -4.31 -11.35 3.55
N GLU A 137 -3.40 -11.55 2.57
CA GLU A 137 -2.10 -12.16 2.85
C GLU A 137 -1.26 -11.23 3.72
N GLU A 138 -0.53 -11.81 4.67
CA GLU A 138 0.38 -11.05 5.53
C GLU A 138 1.43 -10.29 4.70
N PRO A 139 1.74 -9.02 5.06
CA PRO A 139 2.80 -8.27 4.42
C PRO A 139 4.15 -8.96 4.59
N ARG A 140 5.01 -8.88 3.58
CA ARG A 140 6.38 -9.37 3.64
C ARG A 140 7.30 -8.30 4.26
N ALA A 141 8.50 -8.73 4.67
CA ALA A 141 9.49 -7.85 5.29
C ALA A 141 9.97 -6.73 4.36
N TYR A 142 9.95 -6.97 3.05
CA TYR A 142 10.38 -6.02 2.04
C TYR A 142 9.25 -5.70 1.08
N VAL A 143 9.22 -4.45 0.59
CA VAL A 143 8.33 -4.01 -0.47
C VAL A 143 9.11 -3.24 -1.52
N SER A 144 8.86 -3.54 -2.78
CA SER A 144 9.32 -2.74 -3.92
C SER A 144 8.12 -2.08 -4.57
N VAL A 145 8.14 -0.75 -4.68
CA VAL A 145 7.07 0.04 -5.30
C VAL A 145 7.66 0.77 -6.50
N TYR A 146 7.15 0.50 -7.67
CA TYR A 146 7.58 1.18 -8.89
C TYR A 146 6.41 1.33 -9.87
N PRO A 147 6.21 2.53 -10.44
CA PRO A 147 5.30 2.71 -11.55
C PRO A 147 5.92 2.13 -12.83
N PHE A 148 5.10 1.54 -13.68
CA PHE A 148 5.49 1.14 -15.02
C PHE A 148 4.36 1.44 -16.01
N VAL A 149 4.73 1.66 -17.25
CA VAL A 149 3.79 1.86 -18.34
C VAL A 149 4.00 0.74 -19.35
N ARG A 150 2.92 0.06 -19.67
CA ARG A 150 2.93 -0.91 -20.76
C ARG A 150 2.89 -0.16 -22.08
N SER A 151 3.68 -0.57 -23.08
CA SER A 151 3.70 0.10 -24.38
C SER A 151 2.34 0.04 -25.08
N TYR A 152 2.03 1.03 -25.89
CA TYR A 152 0.78 1.04 -26.63
C TYR A 152 0.71 -0.10 -27.66
N GLU A 153 1.85 -0.48 -28.26
CA GLU A 153 1.98 -1.57 -29.20
C GLU A 153 1.52 -2.88 -28.58
N TRP A 154 1.79 -3.10 -27.28
CA TRP A 154 1.34 -4.31 -26.60
C TRP A 154 -0.19 -4.47 -26.63
N TYR A 155 -0.95 -3.38 -26.55
CA TYR A 155 -2.42 -3.41 -26.61
C TYR A 155 -2.93 -3.71 -28.01
N LEU A 156 -2.11 -3.45 -29.04
CA LEU A 156 -2.44 -3.68 -30.46
C LEU A 156 -2.02 -5.07 -30.95
N LEU A 157 -1.26 -5.83 -30.13
CA LEU A 157 -0.89 -7.22 -30.48
C LEU A 157 -2.13 -8.11 -30.62
N GLU A 158 -1.99 -9.15 -31.42
CA GLU A 158 -3.03 -10.18 -31.53
C GLU A 158 -3.33 -10.82 -30.15
N PRO A 159 -4.59 -11.18 -29.87
CA PRO A 159 -4.98 -11.72 -28.57
C PRO A 159 -4.18 -12.98 -28.13
N GLU A 160 -3.75 -13.79 -29.10
CA GLU A 160 -2.96 -14.99 -28.84
C GLU A 160 -1.55 -14.65 -28.38
N GLU A 161 -0.93 -13.69 -29.02
CA GLU A 161 0.41 -13.22 -28.66
C GLU A 161 0.42 -12.61 -27.26
N ARG A 162 -0.57 -11.74 -26.95
CA ARG A 162 -0.73 -11.21 -25.58
C ARG A 162 -0.90 -12.30 -24.53
N ARG A 163 -1.70 -13.34 -24.83
CA ARG A 163 -1.88 -14.47 -23.92
C ARG A 163 -0.59 -15.25 -23.70
N ALA A 164 0.19 -15.49 -24.77
CA ALA A 164 1.47 -16.16 -24.69
C ALA A 164 2.46 -15.41 -23.80
N MET A 165 2.60 -14.09 -24.01
CA MET A 165 3.47 -13.23 -23.18
C MET A 165 3.04 -13.22 -21.71
N LEU A 166 1.74 -13.15 -21.42
CA LEU A 166 1.23 -13.20 -20.04
C LEU A 166 1.44 -14.56 -19.39
N ALA A 167 1.32 -15.66 -20.15
CA ALA A 167 1.58 -17.00 -19.65
C ALA A 167 3.06 -17.21 -19.34
N GLU A 168 3.96 -16.76 -20.23
CA GLU A 168 5.41 -16.78 -20.00
C GLU A 168 5.80 -16.00 -18.73
N HIS A 169 5.31 -14.75 -18.62
CA HIS A 169 5.52 -13.94 -17.41
C HIS A 169 5.03 -14.66 -16.14
N GLY A 170 3.86 -15.29 -16.20
CA GLY A 170 3.32 -16.04 -15.07
C GLY A 170 4.14 -17.30 -14.74
N MET A 171 4.77 -17.95 -15.74
CA MET A 171 5.69 -19.08 -15.49
C MET A 171 6.96 -18.61 -14.80
N MET A 172 7.59 -17.54 -15.28
CA MET A 172 8.78 -16.94 -14.66
C MET A 172 8.53 -16.56 -13.20
N ALA A 173 7.36 -16.00 -12.90
CA ALA A 173 6.99 -15.59 -11.54
C ALA A 173 6.91 -16.77 -10.55
N ARG A 174 6.67 -18.00 -11.03
CA ARG A 174 6.61 -19.22 -10.18
C ARG A 174 7.96 -19.62 -9.60
N GLU A 175 9.05 -19.19 -10.23
CA GLU A 175 10.41 -19.42 -9.73
C GLU A 175 10.71 -18.58 -8.46
N TYR A 176 9.87 -17.62 -8.15
CA TYR A 176 9.99 -16.70 -7.02
C TYR A 176 8.78 -16.80 -6.07
N PRO A 177 8.59 -17.92 -5.37
CA PRO A 177 7.39 -18.18 -4.55
C PRO A 177 7.24 -17.20 -3.36
N ASP A 178 8.34 -16.57 -2.95
CA ASP A 178 8.35 -15.58 -1.86
C ASP A 178 7.90 -14.18 -2.30
N VAL A 179 7.85 -13.92 -3.61
CA VAL A 179 7.39 -12.63 -4.15
C VAL A 179 5.87 -12.63 -4.28
N ARG A 180 5.24 -11.57 -3.81
CA ARG A 180 3.80 -11.33 -3.95
C ARG A 180 3.54 -10.08 -4.75
N ALA A 181 2.90 -10.23 -5.89
CA ALA A 181 2.56 -9.12 -6.75
C ALA A 181 1.29 -8.39 -6.28
N ASN A 182 1.32 -7.06 -6.37
CA ASN A 182 0.22 -6.17 -6.06
C ASN A 182 0.05 -5.15 -7.20
N THR A 183 -0.25 -5.66 -8.39
CA THR A 183 -0.41 -4.81 -9.58
C THR A 183 -1.76 -4.09 -9.54
N VAL A 184 -1.72 -2.77 -9.60
CA VAL A 184 -2.88 -1.88 -9.52
C VAL A 184 -2.76 -0.74 -10.52
N ALA A 185 -3.89 -0.11 -10.87
CA ALA A 185 -3.91 1.02 -11.78
C ALA A 185 -3.60 2.32 -11.03
N CYS A 186 -2.42 2.89 -11.27
CA CYS A 186 -2.02 4.18 -10.70
C CYS A 186 -2.61 5.34 -11.49
N PHE A 187 -3.10 6.38 -10.81
CA PHE A 187 -3.71 7.57 -11.41
C PHE A 187 -3.21 8.89 -10.81
N ALA A 188 -2.45 8.85 -9.73
CA ALA A 188 -1.83 10.02 -9.11
C ALA A 188 -0.37 9.69 -8.75
N LEU A 189 0.57 10.37 -9.38
CA LEU A 189 2.01 10.24 -9.24
C LEU A 189 2.66 11.59 -8.90
#